data_e98c2a9aae1eb67f116934f58f3494fa
#
_entry.id   e98c2a9aae1eb67f116934f58f3494fa
#
_cell.length_a   1.000
_cell.length_b   1.000
_cell.length_c   1.000
_cell.angle_alpha   90.00
_cell.angle_beta   90.00
_cell.angle_gamma   90.00
#
_symmetry.space_group_name_H-M   'P 1'
#
loop_
_entity.id
_entity.type
_entity.pdbx_description
1 polymer ?
#
loop_
_entity_poly.entity_id
_entity_poly.type
_entity_poly.pdbx_seq_one_letter_code
_entity_poly.pdbx_strand_id
1 'polypeptide(L)'
;MSNELTNTEPGRQVSRGMLIVVSSPSGGGKGTLIDRVLKTVPNLAFSVSYTTRAPRGTEQDGREYFFVDESTFRAMIERGEFLEWADVYGHLYGTAAAQVARERAAGHDIILEIDVQGAESIRQAVPDSVSIFILPPSFSLLRNRLVARATDSAADLERRLQGAPSEVARYKHFDYVILNDDINRASQQLASVIYAERARRERQEVTLREALEDFGFGSEPGAVATGS
;
A
#
# COMPACT_ATOMS: atom_id res chain seq x y z
N MET A 1 10.81 -27.29 -32.76
CA MET A 1 10.59 -27.88 -31.40
C MET A 1 11.72 -27.37 -30.52
N SER A 2 11.51 -26.25 -29.90
CA SER A 2 12.49 -25.62 -29.00
C SER A 2 11.93 -25.72 -27.59
N ASN A 3 12.63 -26.51 -26.78
CA ASN A 3 12.31 -26.82 -25.39
C ASN A 3 12.82 -25.65 -24.56
N GLU A 4 11.96 -24.72 -24.14
CA GLU A 4 12.29 -23.73 -23.10
C GLU A 4 12.31 -24.45 -21.75
N LEU A 5 13.49 -24.75 -21.30
CA LEU A 5 13.77 -25.25 -19.96
C LEU A 5 13.50 -24.08 -18.99
N THR A 6 12.41 -24.15 -18.27
CA THR A 6 12.19 -23.38 -17.04
C THR A 6 13.21 -23.80 -16.00
N ASN A 7 14.31 -23.08 -15.93
CA ASN A 7 15.34 -23.28 -14.92
C ASN A 7 14.85 -22.67 -13.62
N THR A 8 14.08 -23.40 -12.84
CA THR A 8 13.75 -23.07 -11.46
C THR A 8 14.85 -23.65 -10.61
N GLU A 9 15.85 -22.85 -10.25
CA GLU A 9 16.87 -23.25 -9.28
C GLU A 9 16.19 -23.53 -7.93
N PRO A 10 16.33 -24.72 -7.36
CA PRO A 10 15.77 -25.05 -6.06
C PRO A 10 16.67 -24.46 -4.98
N GLY A 11 16.15 -23.47 -4.22
CA GLY A 11 16.79 -23.05 -2.97
C GLY A 11 17.00 -21.56 -2.75
N ARG A 12 16.69 -20.68 -3.70
CA ARG A 12 16.85 -19.25 -3.47
C ARG A 12 15.78 -18.75 -2.48
N GLN A 13 16.20 -18.45 -1.26
CA GLN A 13 15.32 -17.87 -0.25
C GLN A 13 14.86 -16.48 -0.73
N VAL A 14 13.61 -16.37 -1.15
CA VAL A 14 13.04 -15.09 -1.61
C VAL A 14 12.85 -14.19 -0.39
N SER A 15 13.41 -13.00 -0.43
CA SER A 15 13.15 -12.00 0.61
C SER A 15 11.66 -11.61 0.59
N ARG A 16 11.08 -11.47 1.77
CA ARG A 16 9.66 -11.06 1.91
C ARG A 16 9.45 -9.67 1.33
N GLY A 17 8.45 -9.51 0.45
CA GLY A 17 8.10 -8.22 -0.14
C GLY A 17 7.64 -7.19 0.90
N MET A 18 7.81 -5.90 0.59
CA MET A 18 7.39 -4.79 1.44
C MET A 18 5.87 -4.61 1.45
N LEU A 19 5.35 -4.09 2.55
CA LEU A 19 4.01 -3.53 2.63
C LEU A 19 4.12 -2.01 2.53
N ILE A 20 3.51 -1.42 1.51
CA ILE A 20 3.56 0.01 1.23
C ILE A 20 2.15 0.57 1.37
N VAL A 21 1.97 1.50 2.27
CA VAL A 21 0.71 2.21 2.51
C VAL A 21 0.78 3.57 1.84
N VAL A 22 -0.14 3.83 0.92
CA VAL A 22 -0.30 5.15 0.29
C VAL A 22 -1.63 5.74 0.73
N SER A 23 -1.57 6.86 1.42
CA SER A 23 -2.74 7.58 1.89
C SER A 23 -2.74 9.03 1.42
N SER A 24 -3.89 9.67 1.47
CA SER A 24 -4.07 11.08 1.14
C SER A 24 -5.40 11.57 1.67
N PRO A 25 -5.64 12.89 1.76
CA PRO A 25 -6.99 13.37 1.89
C PRO A 25 -7.83 12.97 0.67
N SER A 26 -9.15 12.89 0.87
CA SER A 26 -10.09 12.62 -0.22
C SER A 26 -9.87 13.62 -1.37
N GLY A 27 -9.67 13.12 -2.60
CA GLY A 27 -9.32 13.98 -3.75
C GLY A 27 -7.83 14.31 -3.90
N GLY A 28 -6.93 13.78 -3.06
CA GLY A 28 -5.48 14.01 -3.11
C GLY A 28 -4.76 13.47 -4.34
N GLY A 29 -5.40 12.56 -5.11
CA GLY A 29 -4.88 12.03 -6.38
C GLY A 29 -4.00 10.79 -6.24
N LYS A 30 -4.07 10.07 -5.11
CA LYS A 30 -3.25 8.87 -4.86
C LYS A 30 -3.44 7.77 -5.91
N GLY A 31 -4.67 7.43 -6.30
CA GLY A 31 -4.93 6.37 -7.29
C GLY A 31 -4.20 6.60 -8.61
N THR A 32 -4.22 7.83 -9.14
CA THR A 32 -3.50 8.16 -10.39
C THR A 32 -1.97 7.99 -10.25
N LEU A 33 -1.40 8.29 -9.07
CA LEU A 33 0.02 8.06 -8.80
C LEU A 33 0.33 6.57 -8.69
N ILE A 34 -0.51 5.82 -8.00
CA ILE A 34 -0.38 4.37 -7.84
C ILE A 34 -0.44 3.68 -9.21
N ASP A 35 -1.42 4.01 -10.05
CA ASP A 35 -1.55 3.46 -11.41
C ASP A 35 -0.29 3.66 -12.26
N ARG A 36 0.39 4.79 -12.07
CA ARG A 36 1.64 5.07 -12.80
C ARG A 36 2.80 4.22 -12.30
N VAL A 37 2.99 4.13 -10.99
CA VAL A 37 4.11 3.34 -10.45
C VAL A 37 3.92 1.85 -10.65
N LEU A 38 2.70 1.34 -10.63
CA LEU A 38 2.38 -0.06 -10.97
C LEU A 38 2.80 -0.43 -12.40
N LYS A 39 2.80 0.53 -13.33
CA LYS A 39 3.24 0.32 -14.72
C LYS A 39 4.75 0.41 -14.92
N THR A 40 5.48 1.05 -14.00
CA THR A 40 6.89 1.39 -14.18
C THR A 40 7.83 0.74 -13.18
N VAL A 41 7.33 0.35 -12.02
CA VAL A 41 8.10 -0.31 -10.96
C VAL A 41 7.84 -1.82 -11.01
N PRO A 42 8.84 -2.65 -11.34
CA PRO A 42 8.67 -4.09 -11.40
C PRO A 42 8.44 -4.70 -10.01
N ASN A 43 7.85 -5.89 -9.96
CA ASN A 43 7.57 -6.66 -8.74
C ASN A 43 6.74 -5.89 -7.70
N LEU A 44 5.79 -5.08 -8.18
CA LEU A 44 4.89 -4.28 -7.36
C LEU A 44 3.46 -4.72 -7.62
N ALA A 45 2.80 -5.23 -6.59
CA ALA A 45 1.39 -5.63 -6.60
C ALA A 45 0.48 -4.53 -6.02
N PHE A 46 -0.78 -4.55 -6.40
CA PHE A 46 -1.81 -3.69 -5.83
C PHE A 46 -2.79 -4.52 -5.00
N SER A 47 -3.13 -4.04 -3.81
CA SER A 47 -4.16 -4.65 -2.98
C SER A 47 -5.52 -4.10 -3.35
N VAL A 48 -6.39 -4.95 -3.88
CA VAL A 48 -7.79 -4.62 -4.13
C VAL A 48 -8.56 -4.75 -2.82
N SER A 49 -9.04 -3.63 -2.29
CA SER A 49 -9.79 -3.58 -1.03
C SER A 49 -11.25 -4.01 -1.21
N TYR A 50 -11.87 -4.49 -0.15
CA TYR A 50 -13.30 -4.72 -0.05
C TYR A 50 -14.02 -3.43 0.34
N THR A 51 -15.25 -3.23 -0.13
CA THR A 51 -16.09 -2.10 0.28
C THR A 51 -17.57 -2.42 0.25
N THR A 52 -18.33 -1.78 1.15
CA THR A 52 -19.79 -1.81 1.15
C THR A 52 -20.41 -0.69 0.31
N ARG A 53 -19.58 0.18 -0.27
CA ARG A 53 -20.03 1.22 -1.18
C ARG A 53 -20.43 0.63 -2.53
N ALA A 54 -21.51 1.13 -3.10
CA ALA A 54 -21.87 0.76 -4.47
C ALA A 54 -20.81 1.22 -5.49
N PRO A 55 -20.62 0.47 -6.61
CA PRO A 55 -19.73 0.88 -7.70
C PRO A 55 -20.08 2.27 -8.23
N ARG A 56 -19.08 3.05 -8.65
CA ARG A 56 -19.23 4.37 -9.26
C ARG A 56 -18.81 4.33 -10.72
N GLY A 57 -19.64 4.93 -11.59
CA GLY A 57 -19.29 5.06 -13.01
C GLY A 57 -18.93 3.72 -13.66
N THR A 58 -17.66 3.57 -14.05
CA THR A 58 -17.12 2.38 -14.75
C THR A 58 -16.32 1.44 -13.85
N GLU A 59 -16.41 1.59 -12.51
CA GLU A 59 -15.75 0.70 -11.56
C GLU A 59 -16.27 -0.74 -11.73
N GLN A 60 -15.37 -1.72 -11.63
CA GLN A 60 -15.65 -3.14 -11.82
C GLN A 60 -15.26 -3.92 -10.56
N ASP A 61 -16.08 -4.92 -10.23
CA ASP A 61 -15.77 -5.84 -9.13
C ASP A 61 -14.46 -6.59 -9.38
N GLY A 62 -13.63 -6.70 -8.34
CA GLY A 62 -12.31 -7.33 -8.40
C GLY A 62 -11.21 -6.51 -9.07
N ARG A 63 -11.52 -5.31 -9.58
CA ARG A 63 -10.53 -4.41 -10.20
C ARG A 63 -10.24 -3.18 -9.33
N GLU A 64 -11.23 -2.33 -9.10
CA GLU A 64 -11.11 -1.17 -8.21
C GLU A 64 -11.34 -1.57 -6.76
N TYR A 65 -12.39 -2.35 -6.54
CA TYR A 65 -12.79 -2.91 -5.24
C TYR A 65 -13.45 -4.26 -5.42
N PHE A 66 -13.48 -5.07 -4.36
CA PHE A 66 -14.45 -6.12 -4.17
C PHE A 66 -15.70 -5.50 -3.52
N PHE A 67 -16.78 -5.39 -4.28
CA PHE A 67 -18.02 -4.78 -3.80
C PHE A 67 -18.88 -5.86 -3.12
N VAL A 68 -19.10 -5.69 -1.82
CA VAL A 68 -19.89 -6.64 -1.01
C VAL A 68 -20.99 -5.90 -0.23
N ASP A 69 -22.02 -6.62 0.17
CA ASP A 69 -23.00 -6.07 1.09
C ASP A 69 -22.44 -5.96 2.53
N GLU A 70 -23.13 -5.17 3.38
CA GLU A 70 -22.67 -4.91 4.73
C GLU A 70 -22.65 -6.19 5.59
N SER A 71 -23.60 -7.12 5.38
CA SER A 71 -23.66 -8.37 6.12
C SER A 71 -22.46 -9.26 5.83
N THR A 72 -22.07 -9.37 4.56
CA THR A 72 -20.87 -10.08 4.12
C THR A 72 -19.61 -9.44 4.72
N PHE A 73 -19.50 -8.11 4.65
CA PHE A 73 -18.34 -7.40 5.20
C PHE A 73 -18.19 -7.61 6.70
N ARG A 74 -19.30 -7.51 7.47
CA ARG A 74 -19.30 -7.75 8.91
C ARG A 74 -18.93 -9.19 9.27
N ALA A 75 -19.41 -10.18 8.52
CA ALA A 75 -18.99 -11.56 8.68
C ALA A 75 -17.49 -11.76 8.42
N MET A 76 -16.90 -11.04 7.47
CA MET A 76 -15.44 -11.05 7.24
C MET A 76 -14.68 -10.43 8.43
N ILE A 77 -15.20 -9.37 9.05
CA ILE A 77 -14.61 -8.80 10.28
C ILE A 77 -14.62 -9.86 11.40
N GLU A 78 -15.76 -10.51 11.64
CA GLU A 78 -15.91 -11.53 12.69
C GLU A 78 -14.96 -12.72 12.50
N ARG A 79 -14.66 -13.09 11.24
CA ARG A 79 -13.69 -14.14 10.93
C ARG A 79 -12.23 -13.67 10.94
N GLY A 80 -11.96 -12.37 11.21
CA GLY A 80 -10.60 -11.83 11.23
C GLY A 80 -9.91 -11.83 9.87
N GLU A 81 -10.64 -11.71 8.76
CA GLU A 81 -10.10 -11.79 7.40
C GLU A 81 -9.41 -10.50 6.95
N PHE A 82 -9.65 -9.38 7.65
CA PHE A 82 -9.04 -8.10 7.31
C PHE A 82 -7.74 -7.85 8.08
N LEU A 83 -6.74 -7.33 7.39
CA LEU A 83 -5.53 -6.77 7.99
C LEU A 83 -5.84 -5.44 8.69
N GLU A 84 -6.69 -4.65 8.06
CA GLU A 84 -7.29 -3.42 8.59
C GLU A 84 -8.68 -3.21 7.96
N TRP A 85 -9.52 -2.46 8.64
CA TRP A 85 -10.77 -1.94 8.08
C TRP A 85 -11.16 -0.62 8.75
N ALA A 86 -11.93 0.21 8.04
CA ALA A 86 -12.40 1.50 8.53
C ALA A 86 -13.79 1.84 7.99
N ASP A 87 -14.56 2.63 8.76
CA ASP A 87 -15.72 3.35 8.24
C ASP A 87 -15.25 4.70 7.67
N VAL A 88 -15.47 4.88 6.38
CA VAL A 88 -15.13 6.11 5.69
C VAL A 88 -16.40 6.70 5.10
N TYR A 89 -16.92 7.73 5.74
CA TYR A 89 -18.14 8.43 5.37
C TYR A 89 -19.39 7.54 5.25
N GLY A 90 -19.54 6.56 6.16
CA GLY A 90 -20.69 5.65 6.23
C GLY A 90 -20.60 4.44 5.31
N HIS A 91 -19.42 4.15 4.76
CA HIS A 91 -19.14 2.93 4.04
C HIS A 91 -17.92 2.23 4.63
N LEU A 92 -17.98 0.91 4.72
CA LEU A 92 -16.87 0.11 5.20
C LEU A 92 -15.88 -0.17 4.06
N TYR A 93 -14.59 -0.09 4.40
CA TYR A 93 -13.47 -0.45 3.53
C TYR A 93 -12.53 -1.34 4.30
N GLY A 94 -11.93 -2.35 3.64
CA GLY A 94 -11.02 -3.26 4.34
C GLY A 94 -10.04 -3.94 3.38
N THR A 95 -8.85 -4.19 3.89
CA THR A 95 -7.75 -4.86 3.19
C THR A 95 -7.68 -6.32 3.63
N ALA A 96 -7.84 -7.27 2.69
CA ALA A 96 -7.78 -8.69 3.01
C ALA A 96 -6.36 -9.13 3.42
N ALA A 97 -6.22 -9.69 4.63
CA ALA A 97 -4.94 -10.15 5.17
C ALA A 97 -4.29 -11.24 4.31
N ALA A 98 -5.09 -12.17 3.79
CA ALA A 98 -4.61 -13.27 2.97
C ALA A 98 -3.97 -12.83 1.64
N GLN A 99 -4.53 -11.79 0.98
CA GLN A 99 -3.96 -11.22 -0.23
C GLN A 99 -2.57 -10.62 0.04
N VAL A 100 -2.48 -9.81 1.08
CA VAL A 100 -1.22 -9.16 1.48
C VAL A 100 -0.15 -10.19 1.84
N ALA A 101 -0.52 -11.21 2.63
CA ALA A 101 0.39 -12.27 3.05
C ALA A 101 0.92 -13.06 1.83
N ARG A 102 0.05 -13.41 0.87
CA ARG A 102 0.42 -14.15 -0.34
C ARG A 102 1.42 -13.38 -1.19
N GLU A 103 1.15 -12.11 -1.51
CA GLU A 103 2.01 -11.30 -2.36
C GLU A 103 3.39 -11.07 -1.71
N ARG A 104 3.41 -10.74 -0.41
CA ARG A 104 4.65 -10.57 0.33
C ARG A 104 5.47 -11.86 0.41
N ALA A 105 4.83 -13.02 0.61
CA ALA A 105 5.51 -14.32 0.63
C ALA A 105 6.09 -14.70 -0.74
N ALA A 106 5.48 -14.24 -1.84
CA ALA A 106 6.00 -14.40 -3.20
C ALA A 106 7.17 -13.45 -3.53
N GLY A 107 7.55 -12.55 -2.60
CA GLY A 107 8.60 -11.55 -2.82
C GLY A 107 8.13 -10.31 -3.57
N HIS A 108 6.82 -10.14 -3.77
CA HIS A 108 6.27 -8.92 -4.36
C HIS A 108 6.05 -7.88 -3.27
N ASP A 109 6.47 -6.64 -3.53
CA ASP A 109 5.99 -5.51 -2.74
C ASP A 109 4.51 -5.30 -3.04
N ILE A 110 3.74 -4.89 -2.04
CA ILE A 110 2.31 -4.64 -2.22
C ILE A 110 1.92 -3.24 -1.76
N ILE A 111 1.24 -2.49 -2.63
CA ILE A 111 0.68 -1.18 -2.30
C ILE A 111 -0.76 -1.34 -1.82
N LEU A 112 -1.05 -0.70 -0.69
CA LEU A 112 -2.39 -0.47 -0.16
C LEU A 112 -2.78 0.99 -0.41
N GLU A 113 -3.91 1.19 -1.09
CA GLU A 113 -4.55 2.50 -1.22
C GLU A 113 -5.65 2.64 -0.16
N ILE A 114 -5.32 3.22 0.99
CA ILE A 114 -6.22 3.32 2.13
C ILE A 114 -6.34 4.76 2.66
N ASP A 115 -7.31 5.01 3.52
CA ASP A 115 -7.48 6.29 4.19
C ASP A 115 -6.51 6.44 5.39
N VAL A 116 -6.56 7.58 6.05
CA VAL A 116 -5.65 7.87 7.18
C VAL A 116 -5.92 7.03 8.43
N GLN A 117 -7.14 6.49 8.59
CA GLN A 117 -7.50 5.62 9.72
C GLN A 117 -6.93 4.22 9.49
N GLY A 118 -7.14 3.67 8.27
CA GLY A 118 -6.56 2.40 7.86
C GLY A 118 -5.03 2.43 7.91
N ALA A 119 -4.41 3.54 7.47
CA ALA A 119 -2.97 3.72 7.56
C ALA A 119 -2.45 3.66 9.00
N GLU A 120 -3.15 4.25 9.96
CA GLU A 120 -2.81 4.17 11.37
C GLU A 120 -2.92 2.74 11.90
N SER A 121 -3.98 2.01 11.53
CA SER A 121 -4.18 0.61 11.91
C SER A 121 -3.06 -0.29 11.37
N ILE A 122 -2.66 -0.10 10.10
CA ILE A 122 -1.55 -0.85 9.49
C ILE A 122 -0.23 -0.55 10.21
N ARG A 123 0.06 0.71 10.54
CA ARG A 123 1.28 1.10 11.24
C ARG A 123 1.44 0.38 12.58
N GLN A 124 0.32 0.14 13.28
CA GLN A 124 0.31 -0.60 14.54
C GLN A 124 0.44 -2.12 14.33
N ALA A 125 -0.24 -2.67 13.32
CA ALA A 125 -0.28 -4.11 13.06
C ALA A 125 0.98 -4.62 12.33
N VAL A 126 1.61 -3.77 11.50
CA VAL A 126 2.77 -4.12 10.64
C VAL A 126 3.82 -3.01 10.75
N PRO A 127 4.63 -2.99 11.82
CA PRO A 127 5.60 -1.92 12.07
C PRO A 127 6.69 -1.76 11.01
N ASP A 128 6.96 -2.80 10.19
CA ASP A 128 7.90 -2.78 9.07
C ASP A 128 7.27 -2.25 7.76
N SER A 129 6.00 -1.80 7.80
CA SER A 129 5.36 -1.16 6.66
C SER A 129 5.95 0.21 6.36
N VAL A 130 5.93 0.59 5.08
CA VAL A 130 6.36 1.91 4.61
C VAL A 130 5.14 2.77 4.34
N SER A 131 4.99 3.89 5.02
CA SER A 131 3.82 4.76 4.92
C SER A 131 4.14 6.06 4.16
N ILE A 132 3.33 6.36 3.14
CA ILE A 132 3.53 7.49 2.24
C ILE A 132 2.25 8.32 2.18
N PHE A 133 2.35 9.61 2.49
CA PHE A 133 1.24 10.55 2.40
C PHE A 133 1.32 11.39 1.13
N ILE A 134 0.27 11.37 0.33
CA ILE A 134 0.15 12.20 -0.86
C ILE A 134 -0.59 13.47 -0.49
N LEU A 135 0.13 14.61 -0.52
CA LEU A 135 -0.40 15.92 -0.15
C LEU A 135 -0.79 16.70 -1.41
N PRO A 136 -2.05 17.14 -1.56
CA PRO A 136 -2.40 18.10 -2.62
C PRO A 136 -1.75 19.47 -2.34
N PRO A 137 -1.38 20.24 -3.37
CA PRO A 137 -0.65 21.51 -3.19
C PRO A 137 -1.50 22.62 -2.57
N SER A 138 -2.84 22.50 -2.64
CA SER A 138 -3.75 23.47 -2.03
C SER A 138 -5.14 22.87 -1.80
N PHE A 139 -5.85 23.46 -0.85
CA PHE A 139 -7.26 23.13 -0.60
C PHE A 139 -8.16 23.44 -1.80
N SER A 140 -7.89 24.53 -2.53
CA SER A 140 -8.64 24.89 -3.72
C SER A 140 -8.52 23.83 -4.83
N LEU A 141 -7.31 23.29 -5.07
CA LEU A 141 -7.12 22.22 -6.05
C LEU A 141 -7.80 20.92 -5.60
N LEU A 142 -7.71 20.56 -4.32
CA LEU A 142 -8.43 19.42 -3.75
C LEU A 142 -9.95 19.56 -3.97
N ARG A 143 -10.52 20.73 -3.64
CA ARG A 143 -11.95 21.03 -3.87
C ARG A 143 -12.31 20.88 -5.35
N ASN A 144 -11.53 21.46 -6.26
CA ASN A 144 -11.78 21.36 -7.69
C ASN A 144 -11.77 19.89 -8.17
N ARG A 145 -10.83 19.07 -7.69
CA ARG A 145 -10.75 17.64 -8.02
C ARG A 145 -11.98 16.87 -7.51
N LEU A 146 -12.48 17.18 -6.30
CA LEU A 146 -13.68 16.55 -5.75
C LEU A 146 -14.93 16.94 -6.55
N VAL A 147 -15.10 18.21 -6.89
CA VAL A 147 -16.21 18.71 -7.72
C VAL A 147 -16.18 18.08 -9.12
N ALA A 148 -15.00 18.01 -9.75
CA ALA A 148 -14.85 17.46 -11.11
C ALA A 148 -15.19 15.96 -11.22
N ARG A 149 -15.11 15.20 -10.12
CA ARG A 149 -15.51 13.78 -10.11
C ARG A 149 -16.99 13.57 -10.37
N ALA A 150 -17.85 14.54 -10.03
CA ALA A 150 -19.32 14.56 -10.27
C ALA A 150 -20.06 13.27 -9.85
N THR A 151 -19.48 12.44 -8.99
CA THR A 151 -20.04 11.14 -8.56
C THR A 151 -20.61 11.19 -7.14
N ASP A 152 -20.36 12.28 -6.41
CA ASP A 152 -20.77 12.43 -5.03
C ASP A 152 -22.02 13.34 -4.95
N SER A 153 -22.87 13.10 -3.94
CA SER A 153 -23.94 14.04 -3.61
C SER A 153 -23.35 15.35 -3.07
N ALA A 154 -24.12 16.44 -3.10
CA ALA A 154 -23.69 17.71 -2.51
C ALA A 154 -23.34 17.56 -1.02
N ALA A 155 -24.09 16.73 -0.28
CA ALA A 155 -23.85 16.45 1.14
C ALA A 155 -22.55 15.66 1.36
N ASP A 156 -22.23 14.71 0.47
CA ASP A 156 -20.97 13.94 0.54
C ASP A 156 -19.77 14.82 0.22
N LEU A 157 -19.89 15.67 -0.79
CA LEU A 157 -18.87 16.64 -1.14
C LEU A 157 -18.55 17.56 0.04
N GLU A 158 -19.59 18.12 0.68
CA GLU A 158 -19.43 19.01 1.83
C GLU A 158 -18.73 18.28 3.00
N ARG A 159 -19.17 17.06 3.35
CA ARG A 159 -18.53 16.24 4.40
C ARG A 159 -17.05 15.99 4.13
N ARG A 160 -16.69 15.69 2.88
CA ARG A 160 -15.29 15.46 2.47
C ARG A 160 -14.46 16.73 2.57
N LEU A 161 -14.99 17.87 2.18
CA LEU A 161 -14.31 19.16 2.28
C LEU A 161 -14.10 19.57 3.74
N GLN A 162 -15.06 19.32 4.61
CA GLN A 162 -14.94 19.57 6.05
C GLN A 162 -13.94 18.64 6.72
N GLY A 163 -13.85 17.37 6.29
CA GLY A 163 -12.90 16.39 6.81
C GLY A 163 -11.45 16.61 6.36
N ALA A 164 -11.23 17.22 5.19
CA ALA A 164 -9.92 17.32 4.57
C ALA A 164 -8.83 17.97 5.44
N PRO A 165 -9.06 19.04 6.21
CA PRO A 165 -8.03 19.60 7.09
C PRO A 165 -7.55 18.62 8.16
N SER A 166 -8.46 17.83 8.74
CA SER A 166 -8.12 16.82 9.76
C SER A 166 -7.36 15.63 9.16
N GLU A 167 -7.73 15.22 7.94
CA GLU A 167 -6.99 14.19 7.19
C GLU A 167 -5.58 14.68 6.85
N VAL A 168 -5.44 15.93 6.36
CA VAL A 168 -4.14 16.54 6.06
C VAL A 168 -3.27 16.62 7.32
N ALA A 169 -3.81 16.99 8.48
CA ALA A 169 -3.04 17.08 9.73
C ALA A 169 -2.35 15.76 10.13
N ARG A 170 -2.85 14.62 9.63
CA ARG A 170 -2.28 13.28 9.88
C ARG A 170 -0.96 13.02 9.13
N TYR A 171 -0.54 13.87 8.16
CA TYR A 171 0.71 13.70 7.40
C TYR A 171 1.93 13.46 8.29
N LYS A 172 1.92 13.99 9.52
CA LYS A 172 3.00 13.87 10.51
C LYS A 172 3.28 12.44 10.99
N HIS A 173 2.35 11.53 10.75
CA HIS A 173 2.43 10.13 11.17
C HIS A 173 2.94 9.21 10.04
N PHE A 174 3.30 9.77 8.89
CA PHE A 174 3.78 9.02 7.75
C PHE A 174 5.31 9.16 7.61
N ASP A 175 5.95 8.11 7.09
CA ASP A 175 7.41 8.09 6.88
C ASP A 175 7.82 9.06 5.77
N TYR A 176 6.96 9.18 4.73
CA TYR A 176 7.21 10.03 3.58
C TYR A 176 6.00 10.88 3.24
N VAL A 177 6.27 12.11 2.75
CA VAL A 177 5.24 13.01 2.23
C VAL A 177 5.62 13.43 0.81
N ILE A 178 4.69 13.26 -0.14
CA ILE A 178 4.87 13.63 -1.53
C ILE A 178 3.86 14.70 -1.89
N LEU A 179 4.35 15.87 -2.32
CA LEU A 179 3.50 16.96 -2.83
C LEU A 179 3.04 16.64 -4.26
N ASN A 180 1.74 16.46 -4.46
CA ASN A 180 1.15 16.13 -5.76
C ASN A 180 0.69 17.40 -6.52
N ASP A 181 1.64 18.26 -6.83
CA ASP A 181 1.46 19.46 -7.64
C ASP A 181 1.74 19.21 -9.13
N ASP A 182 2.71 18.36 -9.45
CA ASP A 182 2.98 17.82 -10.79
C ASP A 182 2.98 16.31 -10.76
N ILE A 183 2.16 15.70 -11.62
CA ILE A 183 1.91 14.25 -11.62
C ILE A 183 3.17 13.46 -12.00
N ASN A 184 4.03 13.97 -12.88
CA ASN A 184 5.23 13.26 -13.31
C ASN A 184 6.27 13.28 -12.19
N ARG A 185 6.50 14.46 -11.59
CA ARG A 185 7.41 14.59 -10.45
C ARG A 185 6.95 13.76 -9.26
N ALA A 186 5.68 13.83 -8.89
CA ALA A 186 5.13 13.06 -7.78
C ALA A 186 5.22 11.54 -8.02
N SER A 187 4.99 11.07 -9.27
CA SER A 187 5.16 9.66 -9.62
C SER A 187 6.61 9.20 -9.51
N GLN A 188 7.55 10.04 -9.96
CA GLN A 188 8.99 9.75 -9.84
C GLN A 188 9.42 9.70 -8.37
N GLN A 189 8.93 10.62 -7.54
CA GLN A 189 9.21 10.60 -6.10
C GLN A 189 8.67 9.33 -5.44
N LEU A 190 7.44 8.92 -5.78
CA LEU A 190 6.86 7.67 -5.25
C LEU A 190 7.69 6.46 -5.66
N ALA A 191 8.09 6.35 -6.93
CA ALA A 191 8.97 5.29 -7.39
C ALA A 191 10.33 5.32 -6.69
N SER A 192 10.92 6.51 -6.49
CA SER A 192 12.21 6.68 -5.82
C SER A 192 12.16 6.22 -4.36
N VAL A 193 11.08 6.52 -3.64
CA VAL A 193 10.87 6.02 -2.27
C VAL A 193 10.83 4.49 -2.27
N ILE A 194 10.09 3.87 -3.20
CA ILE A 194 10.01 2.40 -3.28
C ILE A 194 11.39 1.79 -3.54
N TYR A 195 12.17 2.34 -4.48
CA TYR A 195 13.53 1.85 -4.76
C TYR A 195 14.49 2.06 -3.58
N ALA A 196 14.41 3.20 -2.90
CA ALA A 196 15.24 3.49 -1.73
C ALA A 196 14.91 2.53 -0.57
N GLU A 197 13.64 2.25 -0.34
CA GLU A 197 13.21 1.30 0.69
C GLU A 197 13.62 -0.14 0.37
N ARG A 198 13.59 -0.55 -0.91
CA ARG A 198 14.15 -1.85 -1.35
C ARG A 198 15.65 -1.95 -1.06
N ALA A 199 16.40 -0.85 -1.19
CA ALA A 199 17.84 -0.81 -0.99
C ALA A 199 18.27 -0.70 0.47
N ARG A 200 17.35 -0.62 1.42
CA ARG A 200 17.69 -0.63 2.85
C ARG A 200 18.46 -1.89 3.21
N ARG A 201 19.54 -1.74 3.99
CA ARG A 201 20.42 -2.85 4.41
C ARG A 201 19.63 -4.03 4.98
N GLU A 202 18.68 -3.74 5.86
CA GLU A 202 17.85 -4.75 6.53
C GLU A 202 17.01 -5.60 5.56
N ARG A 203 16.69 -5.04 4.38
CA ARG A 203 15.93 -5.75 3.33
C ARG A 203 16.82 -6.48 2.33
N GLN A 204 18.11 -6.15 2.30
CA GLN A 204 19.08 -6.73 1.38
C GLN A 204 19.83 -7.94 1.94
N GLU A 205 19.74 -8.23 3.24
CA GLU A 205 20.53 -9.28 3.91
C GLU A 205 20.42 -10.64 3.23
N VAL A 206 19.22 -11.04 2.81
CA VAL A 206 19.01 -12.32 2.10
C VAL A 206 19.63 -12.29 0.71
N THR A 207 19.48 -11.18 -0.03
CA THR A 207 19.99 -11.02 -1.40
C THR A 207 21.51 -10.98 -1.45
N LEU A 208 22.14 -10.38 -0.43
CA LEU A 208 23.58 -10.18 -0.37
C LEU A 208 24.34 -11.37 0.24
N ARG A 209 23.62 -12.35 0.78
CA ARG A 209 24.26 -13.46 1.53
C ARG A 209 25.35 -14.15 0.72
N GLU A 210 25.06 -14.59 -0.51
CA GLU A 210 26.02 -15.26 -1.38
C GLU A 210 27.25 -14.39 -1.66
N ALA A 211 27.02 -13.10 -1.96
CA ALA A 211 28.12 -12.17 -2.21
C ALA A 211 28.97 -11.95 -0.96
N LEU A 212 28.36 -11.85 0.22
CA LEU A 212 29.06 -11.67 1.49
C LEU A 212 29.86 -12.94 1.88
N GLU A 213 29.35 -14.13 1.59
CA GLU A 213 30.05 -15.39 1.79
C GLU A 213 31.34 -15.46 0.95
N ASP A 214 31.31 -14.99 -0.31
CA ASP A 214 32.49 -14.92 -1.18
C ASP A 214 33.58 -13.97 -0.64
N PHE A 215 33.17 -12.94 0.11
CA PHE A 215 34.11 -12.05 0.82
C PHE A 215 34.53 -12.55 2.19
N GLY A 216 34.11 -13.77 2.60
CA GLY A 216 34.46 -14.38 3.89
C GLY A 216 33.57 -13.93 5.06
N PHE A 217 32.46 -13.22 4.79
CA PHE A 217 31.45 -12.90 5.80
C PHE A 217 30.41 -14.03 5.87
N GLY A 218 30.80 -15.21 6.33
CA GLY A 218 29.88 -16.29 6.65
C GLY A 218 28.99 -15.91 7.84
N SER A 219 27.80 -16.49 7.95
CA SER A 219 26.88 -16.34 9.08
C SER A 219 27.67 -16.49 10.41
N GLU A 220 27.59 -15.48 11.28
CA GLU A 220 28.11 -15.62 12.66
C GLU A 220 27.52 -16.90 13.28
N PRO A 221 28.35 -17.81 13.82
CA PRO A 221 27.80 -18.93 14.56
C PRO A 221 27.06 -18.36 15.76
N GLY A 222 25.77 -18.71 15.85
CA GLY A 222 24.86 -18.23 16.90
C GLY A 222 25.55 -18.21 18.24
N ALA A 223 25.39 -17.12 18.98
CA ALA A 223 25.92 -16.94 20.34
C ALA A 223 25.58 -18.17 21.16
N VAL A 224 26.62 -18.94 21.49
CA VAL A 224 26.53 -20.06 22.44
C VAL A 224 26.13 -19.43 23.76
N ALA A 225 24.93 -19.73 24.23
CA ALA A 225 24.48 -19.40 25.57
C ALA A 225 25.45 -20.06 26.54
N THR A 226 26.41 -19.29 27.08
CA THR A 226 27.20 -19.71 28.24
C THR A 226 26.29 -19.66 29.45
N GLY A 227 25.63 -20.80 29.74
CA GLY A 227 25.10 -21.07 31.06
C GLY A 227 26.24 -21.25 32.05
N SER A 228 26.19 -20.54 33.12
CA SER A 228 26.78 -20.88 34.42
C SER A 228 25.89 -20.35 35.52
#